data_737a27c07eb7e53097821669bc26b007
#
_entry.id   737a27c07eb7e53097821669bc26b007
#
_cell.length_a   1.000
_cell.length_b   1.000
_cell.length_c   1.000
_cell.angle_alpha   90.00
_cell.angle_beta   90.00
_cell.angle_gamma   90.00
#
_symmetry.space_group_name_H-M   'P 1'
#
loop_
_entity.id
_entity.type
_entity.pdbx_description
1 polymer ?
#
loop_
_entity_poly.entity_id
_entity_poly.type
_entity_poly.pdbx_seq_one_letter_code
_entity_poly.pdbx_strand_id
1 'polypeptide(L)'
;MATLAIEDQRPVLKMAEDEGRFGRVSIPRRAWAPPGVRPRAPRQIVREYTYAYAAVAPAEGKMTSLILPTANTAMMQLFLEHVSHTFADYFIVMQVDRAGWHGAKALVVPDNIRLIPQPAYSPELNPVEHIWEDIREKQLPNLALPALEEVIDKVCDGLRQLEAASERLRSMTYFPHFRPAA
;
A
#
# COMPACT_ATOMS: atom_id res chain seq x y z
N MET A 1 2.64 25.49 -13.56
CA MET A 1 1.81 24.27 -13.32
C MET A 1 0.75 24.24 -14.40
N ALA A 2 0.77 23.26 -15.28
CA ALA A 2 -0.29 23.10 -16.25
C ALA A 2 -1.57 22.69 -15.47
N THR A 3 -2.58 23.54 -15.52
CA THR A 3 -3.92 23.20 -15.02
C THR A 3 -4.42 22.04 -15.86
N LEU A 4 -4.44 20.85 -15.30
CA LEU A 4 -5.11 19.71 -15.93
C LEU A 4 -6.60 20.06 -15.97
N ALA A 5 -7.12 20.43 -17.13
CA ALA A 5 -8.56 20.52 -17.35
C ALA A 5 -9.11 19.09 -17.22
N ILE A 6 -9.64 18.78 -16.06
CA ILE A 6 -10.36 17.53 -15.82
C ILE A 6 -11.76 17.80 -16.38
N GLU A 7 -12.06 17.27 -17.57
CA GLU A 7 -13.41 17.31 -18.18
C GLU A 7 -14.39 16.38 -17.46
N ASP A 8 -13.88 15.56 -16.55
CA ASP A 8 -14.66 14.62 -15.76
C ASP A 8 -15.45 15.35 -14.65
N GLN A 9 -16.76 15.14 -14.58
CA GLN A 9 -17.63 15.78 -13.59
C GLN A 9 -17.65 15.07 -12.22
N ARG A 10 -17.00 13.91 -12.11
CA ARG A 10 -16.90 13.19 -10.83
C ARG A 10 -16.03 13.94 -9.82
N PRO A 11 -16.36 13.85 -8.54
CA PRO A 11 -15.49 14.41 -7.50
C PRO A 11 -14.08 13.80 -7.56
N VAL A 12 -13.06 14.63 -7.36
CA VAL A 12 -11.66 14.18 -7.39
C VAL A 12 -11.31 13.48 -6.08
N LEU A 13 -10.79 12.25 -6.18
CA LEU A 13 -10.22 11.48 -5.08
C LEU A 13 -8.69 11.43 -5.24
N LYS A 14 -7.97 12.01 -4.27
CA LYS A 14 -6.50 11.94 -4.25
C LYS A 14 -6.06 10.67 -3.53
N MET A 15 -5.31 9.81 -4.20
CA MET A 15 -4.81 8.56 -3.66
C MET A 15 -3.30 8.45 -3.79
N ALA A 16 -2.70 7.61 -2.95
CA ALA A 16 -1.35 7.09 -3.13
C ALA A 16 -1.42 5.57 -3.25
N GLU A 17 -0.54 5.02 -4.04
CA GLU A 17 -0.44 3.58 -4.30
C GLU A 17 1.00 3.10 -4.09
N ASP A 18 1.15 1.82 -3.67
CA ASP A 18 2.43 1.14 -3.51
C ASP A 18 2.27 -0.38 -3.40
N GLU A 19 3.40 -1.12 -3.59
CA GLU A 19 3.45 -2.57 -3.43
C GLU A 19 4.38 -2.98 -2.28
N GLY A 20 3.81 -3.58 -1.26
CA GLY A 20 4.55 -4.20 -0.15
C GLY A 20 4.89 -5.65 -0.42
N ARG A 21 6.19 -6.01 -0.39
CA ARG A 21 6.60 -7.41 -0.41
C ARG A 21 6.56 -8.03 0.98
N PHE A 22 5.86 -9.16 1.12
CA PHE A 22 5.74 -9.95 2.35
C PHE A 22 6.17 -11.40 2.10
N GLY A 23 6.73 -12.06 3.11
CA GLY A 23 7.21 -13.42 2.92
C GLY A 23 7.78 -14.05 4.18
N ARG A 24 8.39 -15.22 4.00
CA ARG A 24 8.90 -16.10 5.08
C ARG A 24 10.36 -15.82 5.45
N VAL A 25 10.85 -14.60 5.21
CA VAL A 25 12.13 -14.16 5.73
C VAL A 25 11.88 -13.31 6.97
N SER A 26 12.30 -13.81 8.14
CA SER A 26 12.13 -13.09 9.40
C SER A 26 12.96 -11.81 9.44
N ILE A 27 12.33 -10.70 9.75
CA ILE A 27 12.99 -9.43 10.06
C ILE A 27 12.80 -9.19 11.57
N PRO A 28 13.86 -9.34 12.39
CA PRO A 28 13.75 -9.13 13.83
C PRO A 28 13.29 -7.73 14.18
N ARG A 29 12.26 -7.62 15.00
CA ARG A 29 11.71 -6.38 15.53
C ARG A 29 12.02 -6.23 17.00
N ARG A 30 12.08 -4.99 17.48
CA ARG A 30 12.23 -4.71 18.91
C ARG A 30 11.05 -5.29 19.68
N ALA A 31 11.34 -5.89 20.83
CA ALA A 31 10.34 -6.41 21.76
C ALA A 31 10.63 -5.91 23.17
N TRP A 32 9.57 -5.67 23.95
CA TRP A 32 9.68 -5.34 25.35
C TRP A 32 10.03 -6.59 26.15
N ALA A 33 10.98 -6.47 27.07
CA ALA A 33 11.34 -7.52 28.00
C ALA A 33 11.68 -6.91 29.38
N PRO A 34 11.51 -7.65 30.46
CA PRO A 34 11.98 -7.20 31.78
C PRO A 34 13.48 -6.88 31.78
N PRO A 35 13.94 -5.98 32.66
CA PRO A 35 15.38 -5.71 32.82
C PRO A 35 16.20 -7.01 33.04
N GLY A 36 17.32 -7.14 32.33
CA GLY A 36 18.16 -8.33 32.38
C GLY A 36 17.74 -9.51 31.53
N VAL A 37 16.55 -9.47 30.91
CA VAL A 37 16.07 -10.50 29.98
C VAL A 37 16.35 -10.07 28.55
N ARG A 38 17.09 -10.91 27.80
CA ARG A 38 17.31 -10.70 26.35
C ARG A 38 16.28 -11.51 25.56
N PRO A 39 15.32 -10.86 24.89
CA PRO A 39 14.33 -11.57 24.07
C PRO A 39 15.02 -12.33 22.93
N ARG A 40 14.48 -13.52 22.62
CA ARG A 40 14.92 -14.31 21.47
C ARG A 40 13.81 -14.30 20.42
N ALA A 41 14.14 -13.97 19.17
CA ALA A 41 13.25 -14.07 18.03
C ALA A 41 13.66 -15.27 17.17
N PRO A 42 12.71 -16.03 16.60
CA PRO A 42 13.03 -17.08 15.65
C PRO A 42 13.64 -16.46 14.39
N ARG A 43 14.61 -17.17 13.80
CA ARG A 43 15.19 -16.77 12.52
C ARG A 43 14.78 -17.76 11.44
N GLN A 44 14.09 -17.25 10.43
CA GLN A 44 13.69 -18.01 9.25
C GLN A 44 14.24 -17.33 7.99
N ILE A 45 14.75 -18.11 7.03
CA ILE A 45 15.29 -17.63 5.76
C ILE A 45 14.71 -18.49 4.64
N VAL A 46 13.40 -18.48 4.50
CA VAL A 46 12.70 -19.12 3.38
C VAL A 46 12.32 -18.05 2.38
N ARG A 47 12.84 -18.16 1.15
CA ARG A 47 12.65 -17.15 0.10
C ARG A 47 11.35 -17.35 -0.68
N GLU A 48 10.24 -17.33 0.03
CA GLU A 48 8.89 -17.34 -0.53
C GLU A 48 8.23 -16.00 -0.23
N TYR A 49 7.60 -15.39 -1.23
CA TYR A 49 7.07 -14.04 -1.13
C TYR A 49 5.74 -13.92 -1.84
N THR A 50 4.92 -12.99 -1.36
CA THR A 50 3.75 -12.43 -2.01
C THR A 50 3.83 -10.91 -2.00
N TYR A 51 2.96 -10.24 -2.75
CA TYR A 51 2.92 -8.79 -2.83
C TYR A 51 1.53 -8.30 -2.45
N ALA A 52 1.47 -7.36 -1.53
CA ALA A 52 0.26 -6.62 -1.24
C ALA A 52 0.30 -5.30 -2.00
N TYR A 53 -0.72 -5.04 -2.79
CA TYR A 53 -0.98 -3.77 -3.46
C TYR A 53 -1.98 -3.00 -2.61
N ALA A 54 -1.75 -1.72 -2.38
CA ALA A 54 -2.71 -0.87 -1.67
C ALA A 54 -2.79 0.52 -2.29
N ALA A 55 -4.00 1.03 -2.39
CA ALA A 55 -4.28 2.40 -2.73
C ALA A 55 -5.06 3.06 -1.59
N VAL A 56 -4.55 4.16 -1.05
CA VAL A 56 -5.14 4.89 0.06
C VAL A 56 -5.51 6.31 -0.35
N ALA A 57 -6.70 6.76 0.04
CA ALA A 57 -7.14 8.16 -0.02
C ALA A 57 -7.00 8.77 1.39
N PRO A 58 -5.87 9.44 1.69
CA PRO A 58 -5.54 9.87 3.05
C PRO A 58 -6.53 10.86 3.66
N ALA A 59 -7.08 11.75 2.85
CA ALA A 59 -8.03 12.77 3.32
C ALA A 59 -9.37 12.15 3.75
N GLU A 60 -9.84 11.15 3.01
CA GLU A 60 -11.12 10.47 3.21
C GLU A 60 -11.00 9.28 4.18
N GLY A 61 -9.78 8.82 4.46
CA GLY A 61 -9.54 7.62 5.26
C GLY A 61 -10.13 6.38 4.59
N LYS A 62 -10.03 6.30 3.27
CA LYS A 62 -10.47 5.16 2.46
C LYS A 62 -9.27 4.44 1.88
N MET A 63 -9.34 3.14 1.74
CA MET A 63 -8.35 2.36 1.02
C MET A 63 -8.99 1.13 0.38
N THR A 64 -8.27 0.54 -0.54
CA THR A 64 -8.52 -0.80 -1.06
C THR A 64 -7.20 -1.50 -1.29
N SER A 65 -7.21 -2.82 -1.24
CA SER A 65 -6.00 -3.63 -1.37
C SER A 65 -6.25 -4.96 -2.05
N LEU A 66 -5.21 -5.51 -2.68
CA LEU A 66 -5.18 -6.88 -3.20
C LEU A 66 -3.87 -7.55 -2.81
N ILE A 67 -3.90 -8.87 -2.61
CA ILE A 67 -2.67 -9.68 -2.51
C ILE A 67 -2.49 -10.44 -3.82
N LEU A 68 -1.34 -10.22 -4.45
CA LEU A 68 -1.01 -10.73 -5.77
C LEU A 68 0.36 -11.46 -5.74
N PRO A 69 0.59 -12.44 -6.62
CA PRO A 69 1.77 -13.29 -6.55
C PRO A 69 3.08 -12.58 -6.91
N THR A 70 3.01 -11.53 -7.71
CA THR A 70 4.19 -10.81 -8.24
C THR A 70 3.92 -9.32 -8.36
N ALA A 71 5.00 -8.52 -8.44
CA ALA A 71 4.92 -7.10 -8.82
C ALA A 71 5.37 -6.96 -10.29
N ASN A 72 4.41 -6.67 -11.17
CA ASN A 72 4.64 -6.48 -12.60
C ASN A 72 3.45 -5.75 -13.25
N THR A 73 3.58 -5.40 -14.54
CA THR A 73 2.56 -4.65 -15.29
C THR A 73 1.19 -5.35 -15.32
N ALA A 74 1.13 -6.70 -15.43
CA ALA A 74 -0.14 -7.42 -15.47
C ALA A 74 -0.87 -7.37 -14.13
N MET A 75 -0.15 -7.48 -13.02
CA MET A 75 -0.71 -7.38 -11.67
C MET A 75 -1.13 -5.93 -11.35
N MET A 76 -0.32 -4.95 -11.77
CA MET A 76 -0.70 -3.54 -11.66
C MET A 76 -1.96 -3.23 -12.48
N GLN A 77 -2.12 -3.81 -13.67
CA GLN A 77 -3.34 -3.69 -14.47
C GLN A 77 -4.58 -4.18 -13.69
N LEU A 78 -4.51 -5.40 -13.12
CA LEU A 78 -5.58 -5.96 -12.30
C LEU A 78 -5.90 -5.06 -11.09
N PHE A 79 -4.87 -4.52 -10.46
CA PHE A 79 -5.06 -3.65 -9.31
C PHE A 79 -5.72 -2.32 -9.68
N LEU A 80 -5.31 -1.68 -10.78
CA LEU A 80 -5.95 -0.45 -11.26
C LEU A 80 -7.41 -0.67 -11.64
N GLU A 81 -7.73 -1.79 -12.29
CA GLU A 81 -9.12 -2.17 -12.59
C GLU A 81 -9.94 -2.33 -11.31
N HIS A 82 -9.38 -3.02 -10.30
CA HIS A 82 -10.02 -3.16 -8.99
C HIS A 82 -10.28 -1.80 -8.32
N VAL A 83 -9.28 -0.91 -8.29
CA VAL A 83 -9.41 0.45 -7.74
C VAL A 83 -10.47 1.26 -8.50
N SER A 84 -10.45 1.19 -9.83
CA SER A 84 -11.41 1.86 -10.70
C SER A 84 -12.85 1.46 -10.39
N HIS A 85 -13.10 0.16 -10.22
CA HIS A 85 -14.42 -0.37 -9.85
C HIS A 85 -14.83 -0.02 -8.42
N THR A 86 -13.90 -0.11 -7.46
CA THR A 86 -14.17 0.19 -6.06
C THR A 86 -14.55 1.65 -5.83
N PHE A 87 -13.96 2.56 -6.61
CA PHE A 87 -14.17 4.00 -6.52
C PHE A 87 -14.74 4.60 -7.82
N ALA A 88 -15.70 3.90 -8.44
CA ALA A 88 -16.27 4.29 -9.73
C ALA A 88 -16.92 5.69 -9.74
N ASP A 89 -17.41 6.16 -8.58
CA ASP A 89 -18.05 7.48 -8.43
C ASP A 89 -17.03 8.64 -8.38
N TYR A 90 -15.72 8.34 -8.45
CA TYR A 90 -14.65 9.33 -8.34
C TYR A 90 -13.78 9.37 -9.60
N PHE A 91 -13.23 10.55 -9.87
CA PHE A 91 -12.04 10.70 -10.70
C PHE A 91 -10.80 10.65 -9.79
N ILE A 92 -9.97 9.64 -9.98
CA ILE A 92 -8.85 9.31 -9.08
C ILE A 92 -7.57 9.95 -9.62
N VAL A 93 -6.93 10.77 -8.79
CA VAL A 93 -5.56 11.25 -9.03
C VAL A 93 -4.65 10.47 -8.11
N MET A 94 -3.91 9.52 -8.67
CA MET A 94 -3.14 8.53 -7.92
C MET A 94 -1.64 8.81 -8.02
N GLN A 95 -1.02 9.09 -6.88
CA GLN A 95 0.44 9.15 -6.75
C GLN A 95 0.98 7.71 -6.77
N VAL A 96 2.00 7.47 -7.61
CA VAL A 96 2.71 6.20 -7.73
C VAL A 96 4.21 6.45 -7.70
N ASP A 97 5.00 5.45 -7.35
CA ASP A 97 6.45 5.52 -7.49
C ASP A 97 6.87 5.40 -8.97
N ARG A 98 8.16 5.33 -9.23
CA ARG A 98 8.71 5.18 -10.58
C ARG A 98 9.14 3.75 -10.88
N ALA A 99 8.48 2.74 -10.33
CA ALA A 99 8.71 1.38 -10.74
C ALA A 99 8.42 1.20 -12.24
N GLY A 100 9.19 0.33 -12.89
CA GLY A 100 9.12 0.20 -14.35
C GLY A 100 7.75 -0.20 -14.89
N TRP A 101 6.94 -0.90 -14.09
CA TRP A 101 5.59 -1.32 -14.47
C TRP A 101 4.54 -0.21 -14.39
N HIS A 102 4.74 0.85 -13.58
CA HIS A 102 3.84 2.01 -13.51
C HIS A 102 3.88 2.89 -14.78
N GLY A 103 5.01 2.90 -15.49
CA GLY A 103 5.20 3.63 -16.74
C GLY A 103 5.25 2.75 -17.98
N ALA A 104 4.92 1.46 -17.87
CA ALA A 104 5.02 0.53 -18.98
C ALA A 104 4.02 0.89 -20.10
N LYS A 105 4.47 0.84 -21.38
CA LYS A 105 3.59 1.12 -22.52
C LYS A 105 2.40 0.16 -22.64
N ALA A 106 2.52 -1.03 -22.04
CA ALA A 106 1.47 -2.04 -22.04
C ALA A 106 0.43 -1.83 -20.92
N LEU A 107 0.66 -0.90 -19.98
CA LEU A 107 -0.28 -0.61 -18.90
C LEU A 107 -1.43 0.23 -19.45
N VAL A 108 -2.64 -0.30 -19.37
CA VAL A 108 -3.87 0.42 -19.72
C VAL A 108 -4.46 1.02 -18.45
N VAL A 109 -4.36 2.33 -18.29
CA VAL A 109 -4.91 3.03 -17.13
C VAL A 109 -6.40 3.26 -17.35
N PRO A 110 -7.29 2.86 -16.41
CA PRO A 110 -8.72 3.12 -16.51
C PRO A 110 -9.06 4.61 -16.65
N ASP A 111 -10.15 4.94 -17.36
CA ASP A 111 -10.53 6.31 -17.70
C ASP A 111 -10.74 7.22 -16.49
N ASN A 112 -11.14 6.65 -15.35
CA ASN A 112 -11.32 7.40 -14.11
C ASN A 112 -10.05 7.49 -13.25
N ILE A 113 -8.89 7.05 -13.74
CA ILE A 113 -7.62 7.11 -13.00
C ILE A 113 -6.59 7.93 -13.77
N ARG A 114 -5.89 8.82 -13.06
CA ARG A 114 -4.71 9.54 -13.55
C ARG A 114 -3.53 9.21 -12.65
N LEU A 115 -2.51 8.57 -13.21
CA LEU A 115 -1.26 8.30 -12.48
C LEU A 115 -0.36 9.53 -12.48
N ILE A 116 0.19 9.86 -11.32
CA ILE A 116 1.16 10.95 -11.12
C ILE A 116 2.41 10.36 -10.46
N PRO A 117 3.53 10.27 -11.18
CA PRO A 117 4.75 9.74 -10.62
C PRO A 117 5.33 10.70 -9.57
N GLN A 118 5.66 10.17 -8.39
CA GLN A 118 6.40 10.92 -7.37
C GLN A 118 7.87 11.14 -7.79
N PRO A 119 8.60 12.07 -7.11
CA PRO A 119 10.04 12.19 -7.29
C PRO A 119 10.74 10.84 -7.08
N ALA A 120 11.84 10.61 -7.83
CA ALA A 120 12.61 9.39 -7.66
C ALA A 120 13.26 9.34 -6.26
N TYR A 121 13.39 8.13 -5.71
CA TYR A 121 14.04 7.89 -4.41
C TYR A 121 13.43 8.66 -3.24
N SER A 122 12.11 8.81 -3.21
CA SER A 122 11.39 9.57 -2.18
C SER A 122 10.28 8.74 -1.51
N PRO A 123 10.61 7.60 -0.88
CA PRO A 123 9.61 6.76 -0.20
C PRO A 123 8.90 7.51 0.94
N GLU A 124 9.58 8.49 1.55
CA GLU A 124 9.01 9.34 2.60
C GLU A 124 7.83 10.21 2.14
N LEU A 125 7.60 10.31 0.84
CA LEU A 125 6.43 10.98 0.28
C LEU A 125 5.26 10.03 0.06
N ASN A 126 5.47 8.69 0.17
CA ASN A 126 4.41 7.71 -0.03
C ASN A 126 3.78 7.30 1.30
N PRO A 127 2.53 7.71 1.58
CA PRO A 127 1.88 7.37 2.84
C PRO A 127 1.55 5.87 2.97
N VAL A 128 1.56 5.09 1.88
CA VAL A 128 1.34 3.64 1.90
C VAL A 128 2.46 2.90 2.63
N GLU A 129 3.68 3.45 2.66
CA GLU A 129 4.79 2.88 3.45
C GLU A 129 4.45 2.74 4.94
N HIS A 130 3.68 3.67 5.52
CA HIS A 130 3.21 3.57 6.90
C HIS A 130 2.21 2.40 7.08
N ILE A 131 1.45 2.06 6.04
CA ILE A 131 0.57 0.88 6.05
C ILE A 131 1.44 -0.38 6.12
N TRP A 132 2.50 -0.45 5.31
CA TRP A 132 3.42 -1.59 5.32
C TRP A 132 4.15 -1.75 6.65
N GLU A 133 4.57 -0.66 7.27
CA GLU A 133 5.17 -0.69 8.61
C GLU A 133 4.19 -1.22 9.65
N ASP A 134 2.96 -0.73 9.66
CA ASP A 134 1.90 -1.16 10.58
C ASP A 134 1.59 -2.66 10.44
N ILE A 135 1.47 -3.15 9.21
CA ILE A 135 1.26 -4.58 8.94
C ILE A 135 2.44 -5.42 9.44
N ARG A 136 3.68 -5.00 9.13
CA ARG A 136 4.89 -5.73 9.58
C ARG A 136 5.03 -5.74 11.09
N GLU A 137 4.65 -4.67 11.77
CA GLU A 137 4.77 -4.56 13.23
C GLU A 137 3.67 -5.27 13.99
N LYS A 138 2.46 -5.31 13.48
CA LYS A 138 1.30 -5.85 14.20
C LYS A 138 0.93 -7.27 13.79
N GLN A 139 1.11 -7.61 12.53
CA GLN A 139 0.70 -8.92 12.03
C GLN A 139 1.86 -9.92 11.95
N LEU A 140 3.09 -9.44 11.76
CA LEU A 140 4.25 -10.30 11.48
C LEU A 140 5.44 -10.11 12.44
N PRO A 141 5.27 -9.63 13.69
CA PRO A 141 6.42 -9.34 14.54
C PRO A 141 7.08 -10.63 15.05
N ASN A 142 8.37 -10.79 14.74
CA ASN A 142 9.20 -11.88 15.27
C ASN A 142 8.61 -13.29 15.10
N LEU A 143 7.89 -13.54 14.01
CA LEU A 143 7.29 -14.83 13.70
C LEU A 143 8.15 -15.64 12.72
N ALA A 144 8.11 -16.95 12.87
CA ALA A 144 8.53 -17.92 11.87
C ALA A 144 7.28 -18.70 11.44
N LEU A 145 6.80 -18.44 10.25
CA LEU A 145 5.56 -19.02 9.75
C LEU A 145 5.86 -20.23 8.88
N PRO A 146 5.14 -21.38 9.08
CA PRO A 146 5.41 -22.64 8.41
C PRO A 146 5.06 -22.64 6.92
N ALA A 147 4.13 -21.76 6.49
CA ALA A 147 3.67 -21.69 5.11
C ALA A 147 3.50 -20.24 4.64
N LEU A 148 3.54 -19.99 3.32
CA LEU A 148 3.31 -18.68 2.74
C LEU A 148 1.85 -18.24 2.91
N GLU A 149 0.93 -19.19 2.90
CA GLU A 149 -0.51 -18.98 3.13
C GLU A 149 -0.76 -18.30 4.47
N GLU A 150 -0.04 -18.68 5.52
CA GLU A 150 -0.17 -18.03 6.83
C GLU A 150 0.33 -16.58 6.83
N VAL A 151 1.34 -16.26 6.00
CA VAL A 151 1.75 -14.87 5.79
C VAL A 151 0.63 -14.11 5.09
N ILE A 152 0.05 -14.70 4.05
CA ILE A 152 -1.05 -14.11 3.28
C ILE A 152 -2.25 -13.83 4.20
N ASP A 153 -2.66 -14.80 4.99
CA ASP A 153 -3.80 -14.66 5.92
C ASP A 153 -3.59 -13.50 6.89
N LYS A 154 -2.40 -13.43 7.51
CA LYS A 154 -2.07 -12.35 8.45
C LYS A 154 -2.04 -10.97 7.77
N VAL A 155 -1.50 -10.88 6.57
CA VAL A 155 -1.48 -9.63 5.81
C VAL A 155 -2.90 -9.23 5.41
N CYS A 156 -3.73 -10.18 4.93
CA CYS A 156 -5.15 -9.96 4.64
C CYS A 156 -5.91 -9.42 5.86
N ASP A 157 -5.73 -10.06 7.02
CA ASP A 157 -6.39 -9.64 8.26
C ASP A 157 -6.01 -8.21 8.66
N GLY A 158 -4.72 -7.88 8.57
CA GLY A 158 -4.23 -6.54 8.87
C GLY A 158 -4.77 -5.49 7.89
N LEU A 159 -4.80 -5.79 6.59
CA LEU A 159 -5.35 -4.89 5.56
C LEU A 159 -6.85 -4.67 5.78
N ARG A 160 -7.64 -5.71 6.01
CA ARG A 160 -9.09 -5.60 6.31
C ARG A 160 -9.36 -4.76 7.56
N GLN A 161 -8.54 -4.93 8.62
CA GLN A 161 -8.65 -4.11 9.84
C GLN A 161 -8.40 -2.63 9.55
N LEU A 162 -7.43 -2.31 8.68
CA LEU A 162 -7.15 -0.94 8.27
C LEU A 162 -8.24 -0.37 7.37
N GLU A 163 -8.75 -1.14 6.40
CA GLU A 163 -9.87 -0.73 5.53
C GLU A 163 -11.12 -0.37 6.33
N ALA A 164 -11.36 -1.08 7.43
CA ALA A 164 -12.48 -0.80 8.34
C ALA A 164 -12.23 0.39 9.31
N ALA A 165 -11.01 0.92 9.39
CA ALA A 165 -10.58 1.89 10.39
C ALA A 165 -10.22 3.26 9.78
N SER A 166 -11.19 3.96 9.19
CA SER A 166 -11.00 5.25 8.48
C SER A 166 -10.22 6.29 9.28
N GLU A 167 -10.52 6.50 10.56
CA GLU A 167 -9.82 7.50 11.39
C GLU A 167 -8.35 7.13 11.58
N ARG A 168 -8.07 5.84 11.78
CA ARG A 168 -6.71 5.35 11.92
C ARG A 168 -5.94 5.52 10.61
N LEU A 169 -6.54 5.19 9.46
CA LEU A 169 -5.95 5.44 8.15
C LEU A 169 -5.59 6.91 7.95
N ARG A 170 -6.53 7.81 8.22
CA ARG A 170 -6.26 9.26 8.15
C ARG A 170 -5.11 9.68 9.05
N SER A 171 -5.09 9.21 10.30
CA SER A 171 -4.03 9.54 11.26
C SER A 171 -2.63 9.10 10.77
N MET A 172 -2.55 7.95 10.09
CA MET A 172 -1.29 7.38 9.60
C MET A 172 -0.82 7.98 8.28
N THR A 173 -1.75 8.33 7.40
CA THR A 173 -1.47 8.56 5.98
C THR A 173 -1.70 9.98 5.51
N TYR A 174 -2.35 10.86 6.30
CA TYR A 174 -2.71 12.21 5.87
C TYR A 174 -1.53 13.17 5.90
N PHE A 175 -0.64 13.01 4.94
CA PHE A 175 0.53 13.85 4.77
C PHE A 175 0.17 15.27 4.25
N PRO A 176 1.03 16.28 4.49
CA PRO A 176 0.74 17.67 4.13
C PRO A 176 0.38 17.90 2.66
N HIS A 177 1.01 17.17 1.73
CA HIS A 177 0.78 17.32 0.29
C HIS A 177 -0.54 16.69 -0.20
N PHE A 178 -1.22 15.89 0.63
CA PHE A 178 -2.59 15.42 0.37
C PHE A 178 -3.66 16.39 0.86
N ARG A 179 -3.28 17.42 1.62
CA ARG A 179 -4.23 18.44 2.08
C ARG A 179 -4.76 19.23 0.89
N PRO A 180 -6.05 19.71 0.94
CA PRO A 180 -6.52 20.70 -0.02
C PRO A 180 -5.59 21.92 -0.03
N ALA A 181 -5.37 22.48 -1.20
CA ALA A 181 -4.76 23.81 -1.28
C ALA A 181 -5.69 24.82 -0.58
N ALA A 182 -5.13 25.62 0.32
CA ALA A 182 -5.86 26.69 1.00
C ALA A 182 -6.27 27.78 0.02
#